data_b041cadbb201d24be3cc9b9facd92123
#
_entry.id   b041cadbb201d24be3cc9b9facd92123
#
_cell.length_a   1.000
_cell.length_b   1.000
_cell.length_c   1.000
_cell.angle_alpha   90.00
_cell.angle_beta   90.00
_cell.angle_gamma   90.00
#
_symmetry.space_group_name_H-M   'P 1'
#
loop_
_entity.id
_entity.type
_entity.pdbx_description
1 polymer ?
#
loop_
_entity_poly.entity_id
_entity_poly.type
_entity_poly.pdbx_seq_one_letter_code
_entity_poly.pdbx_strand_id
1 'polypeptide(L)'
;MIQSQFSTRKIPDIRKLIILASPTGGGKTELCFHLDPSLFEIVSFDSRQVYKVLSVGTAKPDKLILEQIKHHLVDFLMPDERLNAASFTKLAEREIEDIYARNKIPIITCGTGFYLKAFLYGMYPVPEIKPDVRSKLESISREERWKLLQEVDPKTSEQVSFADDYRVVRALEVFQSGGIKWSELKENKNDGFLAKGKLEVTGIFIH
;
A
#
# COMPACT_ATOMS: atom_id res chain seq x y z
N MET A 1 27.55 32.95 -35.17
CA MET A 1 27.52 31.57 -34.66
C MET A 1 27.36 31.63 -33.16
N ILE A 2 26.11 31.54 -32.68
CA ILE A 2 25.81 31.48 -31.24
C ILE A 2 25.51 30.00 -30.92
N GLN A 3 26.48 29.30 -30.38
CA GLN A 3 26.28 27.97 -29.86
C GLN A 3 25.43 28.07 -28.57
N SER A 4 24.19 27.59 -28.63
CA SER A 4 23.32 27.42 -27.50
C SER A 4 23.88 26.34 -26.58
N GLN A 5 24.47 26.76 -25.49
CA GLN A 5 24.77 25.87 -24.35
C GLN A 5 23.44 25.48 -23.67
N PHE A 6 22.81 24.42 -24.15
CA PHE A 6 21.83 23.73 -23.38
C PHE A 6 22.58 22.99 -22.25
N SER A 7 22.66 23.64 -21.10
CA SER A 7 23.04 23.00 -19.85
C SER A 7 22.07 21.85 -19.58
N THR A 8 22.51 20.61 -19.77
CA THR A 8 21.83 19.45 -19.25
C THR A 8 21.75 19.59 -17.73
N ARG A 9 20.60 20.03 -17.22
CA ARG A 9 20.32 19.96 -15.79
C ARG A 9 20.50 18.50 -15.37
N LYS A 10 21.59 18.19 -14.68
CA LYS A 10 21.75 16.92 -13.96
C LYS A 10 20.51 16.76 -13.08
N ILE A 11 19.76 15.69 -13.30
CA ILE A 11 18.70 15.27 -12.38
C ILE A 11 19.36 15.16 -11.01
N PRO A 12 18.83 15.80 -9.97
CA PRO A 12 19.43 15.67 -8.65
C PRO A 12 19.46 14.19 -8.26
N ASP A 13 20.56 13.71 -7.72
CA ASP A 13 20.78 12.33 -7.24
C ASP A 13 19.74 11.90 -6.17
N ILE A 14 18.90 12.82 -5.74
CA ILE A 14 17.87 12.65 -4.70
C ILE A 14 16.50 12.63 -5.37
N ARG A 15 15.83 11.49 -5.31
CA ARG A 15 14.45 11.31 -5.77
C ARG A 15 13.49 11.94 -4.76
N LYS A 16 12.48 12.65 -5.23
CA LYS A 16 11.46 13.28 -4.37
C LYS A 16 10.17 12.47 -4.39
N LEU A 17 9.60 12.22 -3.22
CA LEU A 17 8.30 11.59 -3.04
C LEU A 17 7.45 12.45 -2.11
N ILE A 18 6.25 12.81 -2.55
CA ILE A 18 5.30 13.55 -1.70
C ILE A 18 4.20 12.58 -1.25
N ILE A 19 3.86 12.64 0.04
CA ILE A 19 2.76 11.86 0.62
C ILE A 19 1.70 12.81 1.12
N LEU A 20 0.51 12.74 0.53
CA LEU A 20 -0.66 13.52 0.90
C LEU A 20 -1.66 12.64 1.66
N ALA A 21 -1.78 12.85 2.95
CA ALA A 21 -2.68 12.11 3.82
C ALA A 21 -3.76 13.01 4.39
N SER A 22 -4.98 12.49 4.51
CA SER A 22 -6.09 13.11 5.25
C SER A 22 -7.14 12.07 5.58
N PRO A 23 -8.09 12.34 6.49
CA PRO A 23 -9.31 11.57 6.62
C PRO A 23 -10.09 11.49 5.30
N THR A 24 -11.02 10.55 5.19
CA THR A 24 -11.95 10.49 4.06
C THR A 24 -12.75 11.80 3.98
N GLY A 25 -12.85 12.38 2.78
CA GLY A 25 -13.49 13.68 2.59
C GLY A 25 -12.64 14.91 2.94
N GLY A 26 -11.37 14.74 3.36
CA GLY A 26 -10.48 15.84 3.77
C GLY A 26 -9.81 16.62 2.62
N GLY A 27 -10.41 16.69 1.42
CA GLY A 27 -9.96 17.60 0.35
C GLY A 27 -8.73 17.15 -0.46
N LYS A 28 -8.20 15.91 -0.26
CA LYS A 28 -7.05 15.41 -1.04
C LYS A 28 -7.24 15.55 -2.55
N THR A 29 -8.41 15.16 -3.02
CA THR A 29 -8.75 15.17 -4.46
C THR A 29 -8.81 16.58 -5.02
N GLU A 30 -9.38 17.51 -4.24
CA GLU A 30 -9.46 18.93 -4.62
C GLU A 30 -8.05 19.56 -4.71
N LEU A 31 -7.17 19.24 -3.76
CA LEU A 31 -5.78 19.72 -3.83
C LEU A 31 -5.09 19.20 -5.09
N CYS A 32 -5.32 17.96 -5.50
CA CYS A 32 -4.73 17.42 -6.74
C CYS A 32 -5.14 18.19 -7.97
N PHE A 33 -6.31 18.83 -7.99
CA PHE A 33 -6.77 19.65 -9.10
C PHE A 33 -5.91 20.90 -9.35
N HIS A 34 -5.22 21.39 -8.33
CA HIS A 34 -4.36 22.59 -8.42
C HIS A 34 -2.88 22.27 -8.73
N LEU A 35 -2.54 21.00 -8.91
CA LEU A 35 -1.18 20.58 -9.22
C LEU A 35 -0.86 20.73 -10.71
N ASP A 36 0.39 21.09 -11.02
CA ASP A 36 0.88 21.14 -12.39
C ASP A 36 1.11 19.71 -12.93
N PRO A 37 0.31 19.25 -13.92
CA PRO A 37 0.43 17.90 -14.47
C PRO A 37 1.72 17.68 -15.27
N SER A 38 2.45 18.74 -15.62
CA SER A 38 3.76 18.61 -16.25
C SER A 38 4.85 18.17 -15.27
N LEU A 39 4.67 18.46 -13.97
CA LEU A 39 5.63 18.17 -12.91
C LEU A 39 5.23 16.96 -12.04
N PHE A 40 3.94 16.72 -11.88
CA PHE A 40 3.41 15.74 -10.92
C PHE A 40 2.53 14.67 -11.59
N GLU A 41 2.55 13.48 -11.00
CA GLU A 41 1.56 12.43 -11.25
C GLU A 41 1.14 11.82 -9.91
N ILE A 42 -0.12 11.40 -9.82
CA ILE A 42 -0.72 10.89 -8.57
C ILE A 42 -0.65 9.37 -8.53
N VAL A 43 -0.31 8.81 -7.39
CA VAL A 43 -0.42 7.36 -7.11
C VAL A 43 -1.40 7.17 -5.95
N SER A 44 -2.57 6.61 -6.23
CA SER A 44 -3.60 6.40 -5.21
C SER A 44 -3.30 5.16 -4.36
N PHE A 45 -3.09 5.37 -3.06
CA PHE A 45 -2.95 4.32 -2.05
C PHE A 45 -4.28 4.09 -1.34
N ASP A 46 -5.27 3.62 -2.11
CA ASP A 46 -6.61 3.35 -1.61
C ASP A 46 -7.10 1.96 -2.04
N SER A 47 -7.49 1.12 -1.09
CA SER A 47 -7.93 -0.26 -1.33
C SER A 47 -9.32 -0.37 -1.99
N ARG A 48 -10.03 0.74 -2.17
CA ARG A 48 -11.36 0.78 -2.80
C ARG A 48 -11.33 1.43 -4.17
N GLN A 49 -10.52 2.48 -4.35
CA GLN A 49 -10.40 3.18 -5.63
C GLN A 49 -9.78 2.34 -6.74
N VAL A 50 -9.10 1.25 -6.41
CA VAL A 50 -8.52 0.29 -7.37
C VAL A 50 -9.58 -0.40 -8.24
N TYR A 51 -10.81 -0.54 -7.73
CA TYR A 51 -11.86 -1.29 -8.42
C TYR A 51 -12.63 -0.45 -9.43
N LYS A 52 -12.76 -0.96 -10.66
CA LYS A 52 -13.68 -0.44 -11.68
C LYS A 52 -15.11 -0.48 -11.17
N VAL A 53 -15.97 0.35 -11.74
CA VAL A 53 -17.41 0.45 -11.45
C VAL A 53 -17.82 0.82 -10.01
N LEU A 54 -16.88 0.84 -9.05
CA LEU A 54 -17.13 1.26 -7.68
C LEU A 54 -16.79 2.75 -7.51
N SER A 55 -17.63 3.65 -8.03
CA SER A 55 -17.37 5.10 -7.99
C SER A 55 -18.07 5.78 -6.81
N VAL A 56 -19.24 5.27 -6.40
CA VAL A 56 -20.03 5.85 -5.29
C VAL A 56 -19.52 5.30 -3.96
N GLY A 57 -19.28 6.19 -2.99
CA GLY A 57 -18.86 5.82 -1.63
C GLY A 57 -17.37 5.49 -1.49
N THR A 58 -16.58 5.56 -2.57
CA THR A 58 -15.13 5.29 -2.55
C THR A 58 -14.28 6.55 -2.54
N ALA A 59 -14.90 7.73 -2.59
CA ALA A 59 -14.22 9.02 -2.77
C ALA A 59 -13.22 9.03 -3.94
N LYS A 60 -13.53 8.27 -5.01
CA LYS A 60 -12.73 8.22 -6.22
C LYS A 60 -12.76 9.60 -6.90
N PRO A 61 -11.62 10.08 -7.46
CA PRO A 61 -11.60 11.30 -8.25
C PRO A 61 -12.61 11.24 -9.39
N ASP A 62 -13.28 12.34 -9.65
CA ASP A 62 -14.18 12.44 -10.79
C ASP A 62 -13.43 12.45 -12.13
N LYS A 63 -14.19 12.35 -13.23
CA LYS A 63 -13.61 12.26 -14.56
C LYS A 63 -12.80 13.52 -14.92
N LEU A 64 -13.22 14.70 -14.50
CA LEU A 64 -12.53 15.96 -14.80
C LEU A 64 -11.14 15.98 -14.17
N ILE A 65 -11.03 15.52 -12.92
CA ILE A 65 -9.74 15.43 -12.22
C ILE A 65 -8.83 14.39 -12.86
N LEU A 66 -9.38 13.21 -13.22
CA LEU A 66 -8.61 12.15 -13.87
C LEU A 66 -8.10 12.55 -15.26
N GLU A 67 -8.81 13.41 -15.97
CA GLU A 67 -8.38 13.97 -17.27
C GLU A 67 -7.33 15.07 -17.11
N GLN A 68 -7.38 15.84 -16.03
CA GLN A 68 -6.44 16.94 -15.79
C GLN A 68 -5.07 16.47 -15.33
N ILE A 69 -5.00 15.55 -14.38
CA ILE A 69 -3.75 15.02 -13.83
C ILE A 69 -3.81 13.50 -13.79
N LYS A 70 -2.74 12.87 -14.27
CA LYS A 70 -2.67 11.41 -14.34
C LYS A 70 -2.68 10.78 -12.95
N HIS A 71 -3.63 9.86 -12.74
CA HIS A 71 -3.74 9.04 -11.54
C HIS A 71 -3.39 7.59 -11.87
N HIS A 72 -2.53 7.00 -11.06
CA HIS A 72 -2.15 5.59 -11.11
C HIS A 72 -2.86 4.82 -10.01
N LEU A 73 -3.09 3.54 -10.22
CA LEU A 73 -3.72 2.58 -9.31
C LEU A 73 -5.18 2.96 -8.96
N VAL A 74 -5.87 3.56 -9.93
CA VAL A 74 -7.30 3.84 -9.89
C VAL A 74 -7.96 3.08 -11.04
N ASP A 75 -9.14 2.48 -10.82
CA ASP A 75 -9.97 1.85 -11.87
C ASP A 75 -9.28 0.77 -12.72
N PHE A 76 -8.44 -0.06 -12.14
CA PHE A 76 -7.72 -1.09 -12.92
C PHE A 76 -8.16 -2.54 -12.64
N LEU A 77 -8.81 -2.83 -11.50
CA LEU A 77 -9.29 -4.16 -11.11
C LEU A 77 -10.79 -4.31 -11.30
N MET A 78 -11.23 -5.53 -11.62
CA MET A 78 -12.64 -5.90 -11.57
C MET A 78 -13.04 -6.24 -10.11
N PRO A 79 -14.33 -6.10 -9.73
CA PRO A 79 -14.76 -6.32 -8.34
C PRO A 79 -14.59 -7.74 -7.80
N ASP A 80 -14.47 -8.73 -8.68
CA ASP A 80 -14.21 -10.14 -8.35
C ASP A 80 -12.71 -10.46 -8.19
N GLU A 81 -11.83 -9.57 -8.64
CA GLU A 81 -10.39 -9.71 -8.45
C GLU A 81 -9.97 -9.32 -7.02
N ARG A 82 -8.93 -9.97 -6.51
CA ARG A 82 -8.41 -9.69 -5.18
C ARG A 82 -7.01 -9.09 -5.26
N LEU A 83 -6.81 -8.02 -4.53
CA LEU A 83 -5.52 -7.37 -4.38
C LEU A 83 -5.10 -7.38 -2.91
N ASN A 84 -3.97 -7.99 -2.62
CA ASN A 84 -3.35 -7.92 -1.30
C ASN A 84 -2.28 -6.82 -1.25
N ALA A 85 -1.86 -6.45 -0.04
CA ALA A 85 -0.89 -5.36 0.14
C ALA A 85 0.47 -5.66 -0.51
N ALA A 86 0.92 -6.92 -0.54
CA ALA A 86 2.19 -7.26 -1.17
C ALA A 86 2.17 -7.10 -2.70
N SER A 87 1.06 -7.48 -3.34
CA SER A 87 0.87 -7.24 -4.78
C SER A 87 0.68 -5.76 -5.08
N PHE A 88 -0.07 -5.05 -4.22
CA PHE A 88 -0.25 -3.60 -4.34
C PHE A 88 1.08 -2.85 -4.26
N THR A 89 1.95 -3.16 -3.29
CA THR A 89 3.24 -2.47 -3.13
C THR A 89 4.15 -2.66 -4.33
N LYS A 90 4.16 -3.84 -4.96
CA LYS A 90 4.90 -4.10 -6.20
C LYS A 90 4.39 -3.25 -7.37
N LEU A 91 3.06 -3.13 -7.52
CA LEU A 91 2.45 -2.27 -8.54
C LEU A 91 2.78 -0.80 -8.28
N ALA A 92 2.62 -0.34 -7.04
CA ALA A 92 2.93 1.05 -6.66
C ALA A 92 4.40 1.41 -6.92
N GLU A 93 5.31 0.50 -6.60
CA GLU A 93 6.73 0.69 -6.88
C GLU A 93 7.00 0.86 -8.38
N ARG A 94 6.43 0.00 -9.21
CA ARG A 94 6.57 0.07 -10.66
C ARG A 94 6.04 1.42 -11.19
N GLU A 95 4.84 1.83 -10.80
CA GLU A 95 4.27 3.10 -11.23
C GLU A 95 5.12 4.30 -10.81
N ILE A 96 5.67 4.28 -9.58
CA ILE A 96 6.55 5.35 -9.09
C ILE A 96 7.87 5.40 -9.87
N GLU A 97 8.49 4.25 -10.17
CA GLU A 97 9.68 4.22 -11.01
C GLU A 97 9.40 4.73 -12.43
N ASP A 98 8.26 4.39 -13.00
CA ASP A 98 7.83 4.89 -14.31
C ASP A 98 7.58 6.42 -14.31
N ILE A 99 7.09 6.99 -13.18
CA ILE A 99 6.94 8.44 -13.00
C ILE A 99 8.32 9.12 -12.98
N TYR A 100 9.27 8.57 -12.22
CA TYR A 100 10.64 9.10 -12.21
C TYR A 100 11.31 9.02 -13.58
N ALA A 101 11.08 7.95 -14.34
CA ALA A 101 11.61 7.82 -15.71
C ALA A 101 11.10 8.92 -16.67
N ARG A 102 9.92 9.49 -16.36
CA ARG A 102 9.37 10.66 -17.07
C ARG A 102 9.82 12.00 -16.51
N ASN A 103 10.77 12.03 -15.59
CA ASN A 103 11.25 13.22 -14.88
C ASN A 103 10.16 13.98 -14.11
N LYS A 104 9.16 13.26 -13.58
CA LYS A 104 8.10 13.80 -12.75
C LYS A 104 8.24 13.38 -11.30
N ILE A 105 7.52 14.06 -10.44
CA ILE A 105 7.49 13.80 -8.99
C ILE A 105 6.20 13.03 -8.66
N PRO A 106 6.29 11.82 -8.12
CA PRO A 106 5.10 11.11 -7.66
C PRO A 106 4.54 11.73 -6.39
N ILE A 107 3.20 11.85 -6.35
CA ILE A 107 2.45 12.23 -5.15
C ILE A 107 1.57 11.06 -4.76
N ILE A 108 1.83 10.46 -3.60
CA ILE A 108 0.98 9.43 -3.02
C ILE A 108 -0.21 10.10 -2.32
N THR A 109 -1.43 9.79 -2.76
CA THR A 109 -2.63 10.10 -1.99
C THR A 109 -3.00 8.90 -1.12
N CYS A 110 -2.97 9.08 0.21
CA CYS A 110 -3.18 7.98 1.16
C CYS A 110 -4.62 7.93 1.67
N GLY A 111 -5.37 6.89 1.26
CA GLY A 111 -6.65 6.47 1.84
C GLY A 111 -6.51 5.22 2.72
N THR A 112 -5.54 4.35 2.43
CA THR A 112 -5.30 3.10 3.14
C THR A 112 -3.91 3.11 3.78
N GLY A 113 -3.82 3.53 5.05
CA GLY A 113 -2.54 3.65 5.76
C GLY A 113 -1.74 2.34 5.84
N PHE A 114 -2.42 1.18 5.86
CA PHE A 114 -1.74 -0.13 5.83
C PHE A 114 -0.94 -0.33 4.54
N TYR A 115 -1.48 0.03 3.37
CA TYR A 115 -0.77 -0.06 2.10
C TYR A 115 0.44 0.87 2.06
N LEU A 116 0.28 2.10 2.56
CA LEU A 116 1.37 3.06 2.66
C LEU A 116 2.49 2.55 3.57
N LYS A 117 2.14 2.04 4.75
CA LYS A 117 3.10 1.46 5.70
C LYS A 117 3.85 0.26 5.09
N ALA A 118 3.12 -0.63 4.41
CA ALA A 118 3.70 -1.78 3.73
C ALA A 118 4.69 -1.37 2.62
N PHE A 119 4.32 -0.35 1.85
CA PHE A 119 5.18 0.19 0.79
C PHE A 119 6.44 0.85 1.34
N LEU A 120 6.31 1.77 2.29
CA LEU A 120 7.44 2.53 2.81
C LEU A 120 8.43 1.68 3.60
N TYR A 121 7.90 0.80 4.45
CA TYR A 121 8.71 0.07 5.43
C TYR A 121 8.84 -1.43 5.15
N GLY A 122 8.24 -1.92 4.06
CA GLY A 122 8.23 -3.33 3.70
C GLY A 122 7.20 -4.16 4.47
N MET A 123 7.11 -5.42 4.08
CA MET A 123 6.20 -6.42 4.67
C MET A 123 6.96 -7.65 5.12
N TYR A 124 6.34 -8.41 6.00
CA TYR A 124 6.83 -9.73 6.39
C TYR A 124 6.63 -10.72 5.23
N PRO A 125 7.60 -11.62 4.99
CA PRO A 125 7.46 -12.68 3.97
C PRO A 125 6.47 -13.75 4.46
N VAL A 126 5.18 -13.51 4.24
CA VAL A 126 4.12 -14.46 4.60
C VAL A 126 4.12 -15.61 3.60
N PRO A 127 4.11 -16.88 4.04
CA PRO A 127 4.00 -18.03 3.15
C PRO A 127 2.67 -18.01 2.37
N GLU A 128 2.63 -18.70 1.25
CA GLU A 128 1.39 -18.91 0.51
C GLU A 128 0.40 -19.68 1.40
N ILE A 129 -0.79 -19.12 1.57
CA ILE A 129 -1.82 -19.73 2.41
C ILE A 129 -2.55 -20.78 1.60
N LYS A 130 -2.53 -22.03 2.10
CA LYS A 130 -3.23 -23.15 1.48
C LYS A 130 -4.75 -22.92 1.52
N PRO A 131 -5.48 -23.15 0.42
CA PRO A 131 -6.91 -22.84 0.32
C PRO A 131 -7.78 -23.52 1.39
N ASP A 132 -7.42 -24.75 1.78
CA ASP A 132 -8.15 -25.55 2.77
C ASP A 132 -7.92 -25.11 4.22
N VAL A 133 -6.81 -24.41 4.51
CA VAL A 133 -6.45 -24.00 5.88
C VAL A 133 -7.48 -23.03 6.45
N ARG A 134 -7.89 -22.05 5.68
CA ARG A 134 -8.90 -21.08 6.14
C ARG A 134 -10.22 -21.75 6.47
N SER A 135 -10.73 -22.60 5.58
CA SER A 135 -11.99 -23.32 5.80
C SER A 135 -11.95 -24.20 7.04
N LYS A 136 -10.81 -24.88 7.30
CA LYS A 136 -10.60 -25.66 8.51
C LYS A 136 -10.63 -24.80 9.77
N LEU A 137 -9.97 -23.65 9.76
CA LEU A 137 -9.97 -22.71 10.89
C LEU A 137 -11.35 -22.09 11.13
N GLU A 138 -12.11 -21.79 10.08
CA GLU A 138 -13.47 -21.26 10.20
C GLU A 138 -14.48 -22.32 10.69
N SER A 139 -14.20 -23.64 10.54
CA SER A 139 -15.06 -24.71 11.02
C SER A 139 -14.95 -24.98 12.52
N ILE A 140 -13.93 -24.50 13.21
CA ILE A 140 -13.77 -24.62 14.68
C ILE A 140 -14.19 -23.33 15.37
N SER A 141 -14.53 -23.41 16.67
CA SER A 141 -14.99 -22.27 17.45
C SER A 141 -13.88 -21.20 17.66
N ARG A 142 -14.29 -19.98 18.02
CA ARG A 142 -13.33 -18.92 18.36
C ARG A 142 -12.46 -19.31 19.56
N GLU A 143 -13.04 -19.95 20.54
CA GLU A 143 -12.39 -20.45 21.74
C GLU A 143 -11.30 -21.48 21.40
N GLU A 144 -11.60 -22.38 20.47
CA GLU A 144 -10.63 -23.38 20.01
C GLU A 144 -9.50 -22.74 19.22
N ARG A 145 -9.80 -21.80 18.31
CA ARG A 145 -8.77 -21.02 17.60
C ARG A 145 -7.85 -20.27 18.55
N TRP A 146 -8.43 -19.65 19.59
CA TRP A 146 -7.66 -18.93 20.59
C TRP A 146 -6.72 -19.84 21.38
N LYS A 147 -7.22 -20.98 21.86
CA LYS A 147 -6.38 -21.99 22.54
C LYS A 147 -5.25 -22.47 21.64
N LEU A 148 -5.56 -22.77 20.39
CA LEU A 148 -4.56 -23.18 19.40
C LEU A 148 -3.49 -22.10 19.20
N LEU A 149 -3.86 -20.82 19.11
CA LEU A 149 -2.89 -19.73 19.03
C LEU A 149 -2.00 -19.63 20.27
N GLN A 150 -2.58 -19.78 21.46
CA GLN A 150 -1.83 -19.79 22.72
C GLN A 150 -0.80 -20.94 22.78
N GLU A 151 -1.15 -22.10 22.23
CA GLU A 151 -0.25 -23.26 22.16
C GLU A 151 0.88 -23.09 21.16
N VAL A 152 0.56 -22.62 19.92
CA VAL A 152 1.53 -22.57 18.83
C VAL A 152 2.38 -21.30 18.84
N ASP A 153 1.81 -20.16 19.24
CA ASP A 153 2.49 -18.86 19.29
C ASP A 153 2.05 -18.00 20.48
N PRO A 154 2.51 -18.33 21.70
CA PRO A 154 2.16 -17.60 22.92
C PRO A 154 2.47 -16.10 22.83
N LYS A 155 3.62 -15.74 22.22
CA LYS A 155 4.03 -14.34 22.06
C LYS A 155 3.02 -13.52 21.23
N THR A 156 2.42 -14.13 20.20
CA THR A 156 1.37 -13.46 19.40
C THR A 156 0.08 -13.37 20.22
N SER A 157 -0.29 -14.39 20.99
CA SER A 157 -1.50 -14.37 21.82
C SER A 157 -1.46 -13.28 22.91
N GLU A 158 -0.29 -12.91 23.41
CA GLU A 158 -0.11 -11.79 24.36
C GLU A 158 -0.34 -10.41 23.69
N GLN A 159 -0.17 -10.30 22.36
CA GLN A 159 -0.25 -9.04 21.62
C GLN A 159 -1.58 -8.83 20.88
N VAL A 160 -2.34 -9.90 20.68
CA VAL A 160 -3.62 -9.90 19.96
C VAL A 160 -4.75 -10.13 20.96
N SER A 161 -5.85 -9.38 20.82
CA SER A 161 -7.03 -9.61 21.65
C SER A 161 -7.78 -10.87 21.20
N PHE A 162 -8.35 -11.63 22.14
CA PHE A 162 -9.31 -12.69 21.85
C PHE A 162 -10.48 -12.24 20.96
N ALA A 163 -10.90 -10.98 21.09
CA ALA A 163 -11.96 -10.38 20.27
C ALA A 163 -11.55 -10.14 18.81
N ASP A 164 -10.25 -10.07 18.53
CA ASP A 164 -9.72 -9.85 17.16
C ASP A 164 -9.51 -11.18 16.43
N ASP A 165 -10.63 -11.83 16.14
CA ASP A 165 -10.63 -13.15 15.50
C ASP A 165 -9.93 -13.14 14.12
N TYR A 166 -9.98 -12.01 13.41
CA TYR A 166 -9.26 -11.86 12.13
C TYR A 166 -7.74 -12.04 12.30
N ARG A 167 -7.14 -11.41 13.31
CA ARG A 167 -5.70 -11.56 13.56
C ARG A 167 -5.34 -12.92 14.11
N VAL A 168 -6.21 -13.52 14.93
CA VAL A 168 -6.06 -14.89 15.42
C VAL A 168 -6.04 -15.86 14.24
N VAL A 169 -7.05 -15.84 13.38
CA VAL A 169 -7.13 -16.68 12.17
C VAL A 169 -5.91 -16.47 11.29
N ARG A 170 -5.52 -15.22 11.07
CA ARG A 170 -4.38 -14.91 10.19
C ARG A 170 -3.05 -15.47 10.71
N ALA A 171 -2.80 -15.41 12.01
CA ALA A 171 -1.60 -16.00 12.61
C ALA A 171 -1.59 -17.53 12.47
N LEU A 172 -2.73 -18.17 12.68
CA LEU A 172 -2.89 -19.61 12.51
C LEU A 172 -2.78 -20.06 11.05
N GLU A 173 -3.34 -19.30 10.10
CA GLU A 173 -3.17 -19.57 8.66
C GLU A 173 -1.69 -19.63 8.27
N VAL A 174 -0.91 -18.67 8.74
CA VAL A 174 0.53 -18.59 8.48
C VAL A 174 1.25 -19.80 9.07
N PHE A 175 0.97 -20.12 10.33
CA PHE A 175 1.57 -21.26 11.01
C PHE A 175 1.22 -22.58 10.32
N GLN A 176 -0.06 -22.83 10.03
CA GLN A 176 -0.51 -24.08 9.41
C GLN A 176 -0.05 -24.24 7.96
N SER A 177 0.14 -23.14 7.23
CA SER A 177 0.60 -23.18 5.84
C SER A 177 2.11 -23.29 5.69
N GLY A 178 2.89 -22.64 6.57
CA GLY A 178 4.34 -22.52 6.46
C GLY A 178 5.15 -23.00 7.66
N GLY A 179 4.52 -23.38 8.78
CA GLY A 179 5.22 -23.77 10.01
C GLY A 179 5.89 -22.60 10.74
N ILE A 180 5.66 -21.35 10.31
CA ILE A 180 6.32 -20.16 10.83
C ILE A 180 5.36 -19.46 11.81
N LYS A 181 5.84 -19.13 13.00
CA LYS A 181 5.07 -18.34 13.96
C LYS A 181 4.94 -16.90 13.53
N TRP A 182 3.79 -16.29 13.76
CA TRP A 182 3.58 -14.87 13.44
C TRP A 182 4.55 -13.95 14.19
N SER A 183 4.89 -14.30 15.44
CA SER A 183 5.88 -13.59 16.23
C SER A 183 7.29 -13.59 15.60
N GLU A 184 7.68 -14.69 14.96
CA GLU A 184 8.98 -14.84 14.27
C GLU A 184 9.02 -14.08 12.94
N LEU A 185 7.90 -13.99 12.23
CA LEU A 185 7.81 -13.22 10.98
C LEU A 185 8.14 -11.74 11.17
N LYS A 186 7.78 -11.17 12.33
CA LYS A 186 8.03 -9.76 12.62
C LYS A 186 9.51 -9.40 12.68
N GLU A 187 10.38 -10.37 12.93
CA GLU A 187 11.83 -10.20 12.99
C GLU A 187 12.47 -10.19 11.59
N ASN A 188 11.80 -10.78 10.58
CA ASN A 188 12.30 -10.96 9.21
C ASN A 188 11.54 -10.09 8.20
N LYS A 189 11.50 -8.78 8.43
CA LYS A 189 10.82 -7.85 7.55
C LYS A 189 11.63 -7.57 6.28
N ASN A 190 11.00 -7.65 5.11
CA ASN A 190 11.63 -7.21 3.86
C ASN A 190 11.82 -5.69 3.86
N ASP A 191 12.87 -5.24 3.18
CA ASP A 191 13.10 -3.81 2.97
C ASP A 191 11.94 -3.18 2.20
N GLY A 192 11.50 -2.01 2.67
CA GLY A 192 10.53 -1.20 1.98
C GLY A 192 11.15 -0.21 1.02
N PHE A 193 10.32 0.60 0.40
CA PHE A 193 10.76 1.57 -0.61
C PHE A 193 11.76 2.60 -0.05
N LEU A 194 11.65 2.96 1.22
CA LEU A 194 12.59 3.90 1.87
C LEU A 194 14.04 3.38 1.93
N ALA A 195 14.25 2.06 1.89
CA ALA A 195 15.58 1.47 1.92
C ALA A 195 16.27 1.45 0.55
N LYS A 196 15.55 1.75 -0.55
CA LYS A 196 16.01 1.54 -1.93
C LYS A 196 16.82 2.68 -2.54
N GLY A 197 17.29 3.64 -1.77
CA GLY A 197 18.16 4.70 -2.30
C GLY A 197 18.02 6.06 -1.62
N LYS A 198 18.62 7.09 -2.21
CA LYS A 198 18.53 8.47 -1.74
C LYS A 198 17.15 9.04 -2.10
N LEU A 199 16.25 9.07 -1.13
CA LEU A 199 14.87 9.51 -1.28
C LEU A 199 14.58 10.66 -0.29
N GLU A 200 14.09 11.78 -0.82
CA GLU A 200 13.52 12.87 -0.01
C GLU A 200 12.00 12.67 0.05
N VAL A 201 11.48 12.43 1.23
CA VAL A 201 10.04 12.24 1.44
C VAL A 201 9.45 13.43 2.17
N THR A 202 8.46 14.08 1.57
CA THR A 202 7.68 15.15 2.18
C THR A 202 6.28 14.65 2.51
N GLY A 203 5.91 14.66 3.78
CA GLY A 203 4.55 14.36 4.25
C GLY A 203 3.71 15.61 4.41
N ILE A 204 2.52 15.65 3.83
CA ILE A 204 1.52 16.71 4.02
C ILE A 204 0.27 16.06 4.59
N PHE A 205 -0.20 16.56 5.73
CA PHE A 205 -1.45 16.10 6.35
C PHE A 205 -2.48 17.24 6.30
N ILE A 206 -3.64 16.94 5.70
CA ILE A 206 -4.78 17.85 5.63
C ILE A 206 -5.80 17.41 6.69
N HIS A 207 -6.26 18.33 7.51
CA HIS A 207 -7.26 18.08 8.58
C HIS A 207 -8.34 19.17 8.60
#